data_0e247ba3228b4888e1731322ac0ab863
#
_entry.id   0e247ba3228b4888e1731322ac0ab863
#
_cell.length_a   1.000
_cell.length_b   1.000
_cell.length_c   1.000
_cell.angle_alpha   90.00
_cell.angle_beta   90.00
_cell.angle_gamma   90.00
#
_symmetry.space_group_name_H-M   'P 1'
#
loop_
_entity.id
_entity.type
_entity.pdbx_description
1 polymer ?
#
loop_
_entity_poly.entity_id
_entity_poly.type
_entity_poly.pdbx_seq_one_letter_code
_entity_poly.pdbx_strand_id
1 'polypeptide(L)'
;MFKRLTGSFILILALRAGFGASPERSVIQISNFSQQPVWDAPWRFESVRRSSGTGFVIKGKRIITNAHVISWARQLLVHKFQDPHPYLAHVVYAGHDCDLALVEPEDPKFFEGLEPLEIGELPQVRSTVVTYGYPAGGEQISYTRGVVSRIELQSYSHIGNRAYLAGQTDAAINPGNSGGPVIQDDKVVGVAFQGIPGLENAGFFITTTIIKHFLEDIGDGKYDGFPQAGLRLVALQNPAYRRDLKLPDNDLGARIDHIFDVPTSEELLRIDDVLLKVGPYDIGSDGTILYEGNRVFLGAAFSDIQSGEKVPLKLWRDGKESDLSLPVYTYTKDKAEGNQYDILPRYYIYGGLVFVPLSRDYLRTLGSGWGDPANAPLTYELFYRKHESPETARQEPIVLASVLSHAVNANFGVRAHALVDRINGVRIDKLDDVIRAFAQDTGKEQHLLQFQPDHTLEALDKKAAEEASAEILKTYGVAKDRRL
;
A
#
# COMPACT_ATOMS: atom_id res chain seq x y z
N MET A 1 -30.20 -23.44 -84.30
CA MET A 1 -29.46 -24.24 -83.35
C MET A 1 -28.75 -23.28 -82.34
N PHE A 2 -29.49 -22.87 -81.32
CA PHE A 2 -29.04 -21.87 -80.34
C PHE A 2 -28.66 -22.61 -79.03
N LYS A 3 -27.38 -22.59 -78.65
CA LYS A 3 -26.90 -23.05 -77.35
C LYS A 3 -27.05 -21.91 -76.32
N ARG A 4 -27.88 -22.15 -75.28
CA ARG A 4 -27.97 -21.30 -74.11
C ARG A 4 -26.76 -21.62 -73.13
N LEU A 5 -25.92 -20.62 -72.86
CA LEU A 5 -24.96 -20.66 -71.75
C LEU A 5 -25.70 -20.21 -70.52
N THR A 6 -25.80 -21.09 -69.52
CA THR A 6 -26.21 -20.78 -68.16
C THR A 6 -24.95 -20.46 -67.32
N GLY A 7 -24.77 -19.18 -67.07
CA GLY A 7 -23.72 -18.73 -66.08
C GLY A 7 -24.19 -18.89 -64.69
N SER A 8 -23.53 -19.77 -63.93
CA SER A 8 -23.71 -19.87 -62.52
C SER A 8 -22.92 -18.76 -61.78
N PHE A 9 -23.64 -17.84 -61.18
CA PHE A 9 -23.05 -16.86 -60.25
C PHE A 9 -22.79 -17.54 -58.89
N ILE A 10 -21.53 -17.76 -58.58
CA ILE A 10 -21.12 -18.21 -57.24
C ILE A 10 -21.06 -16.95 -56.38
N LEU A 11 -22.01 -16.79 -55.47
CA LEU A 11 -22.04 -15.77 -54.44
C LEU A 11 -21.05 -16.18 -53.33
N ILE A 12 -19.84 -15.64 -53.35
CA ILE A 12 -18.87 -15.82 -52.24
C ILE A 12 -19.35 -14.93 -51.09
N LEU A 13 -20.06 -15.53 -50.14
CA LEU A 13 -20.31 -14.92 -48.84
C LEU A 13 -18.98 -14.88 -48.07
N ALA A 14 -18.31 -13.75 -48.08
CA ALA A 14 -17.19 -13.51 -47.16
C ALA A 14 -17.75 -13.41 -45.73
N LEU A 15 -17.75 -14.51 -45.01
CA LEU A 15 -17.85 -14.46 -43.55
C LEU A 15 -16.66 -13.62 -43.05
N ARG A 16 -16.90 -12.37 -42.75
CA ARG A 16 -16.05 -11.62 -41.82
C ARG A 16 -16.21 -12.29 -40.43
N ALA A 17 -15.40 -13.29 -40.19
CA ALA A 17 -15.10 -13.67 -38.80
C ALA A 17 -14.54 -12.40 -38.13
N GLY A 18 -15.32 -11.79 -37.30
CA GLY A 18 -14.82 -10.74 -36.43
C GLY A 18 -13.76 -11.37 -35.51
N PHE A 19 -12.50 -11.32 -35.94
CA PHE A 19 -11.39 -11.48 -35.01
C PHE A 19 -11.55 -10.33 -34.04
N GLY A 20 -12.04 -10.60 -32.84
CA GLY A 20 -11.92 -9.68 -31.70
C GLY A 20 -10.47 -9.21 -31.67
N ALA A 21 -10.25 -7.93 -31.41
CA ALA A 21 -8.89 -7.41 -31.33
C ALA A 21 -8.13 -8.25 -30.31
N SER A 22 -7.00 -8.79 -30.72
CA SER A 22 -6.16 -9.67 -29.91
C SER A 22 -5.69 -8.90 -28.65
N PRO A 23 -5.96 -9.38 -27.42
CA PRO A 23 -5.71 -8.62 -26.18
C PRO A 23 -4.28 -8.13 -26.03
N GLU A 24 -3.31 -8.87 -26.58
CA GLU A 24 -1.88 -8.54 -26.47
C GLU A 24 -1.50 -7.20 -27.09
N ARG A 25 -2.27 -6.68 -28.07
CA ARG A 25 -2.01 -5.35 -28.64
C ARG A 25 -2.20 -4.23 -27.64
N SER A 26 -3.06 -4.44 -26.64
CA SER A 26 -3.38 -3.48 -25.60
C SER A 26 -2.62 -3.73 -24.30
N VAL A 27 -1.72 -4.74 -24.29
CA VAL A 27 -0.79 -4.98 -23.19
C VAL A 27 0.52 -4.24 -23.45
N ILE A 28 0.93 -3.45 -22.50
CA ILE A 28 2.00 -2.45 -22.60
C ILE A 28 3.16 -2.85 -21.71
N GLN A 29 4.38 -2.81 -22.26
CA GLN A 29 5.59 -2.94 -21.44
C GLN A 29 5.91 -1.60 -20.78
N ILE A 30 6.23 -1.62 -19.49
CA ILE A 30 6.63 -0.44 -18.71
C ILE A 30 8.08 -0.62 -18.26
N SER A 31 8.92 0.38 -18.54
CA SER A 31 10.29 0.50 -17.98
C SER A 31 10.32 1.67 -17.01
N ASN A 32 10.64 1.39 -15.75
CA ASN A 32 10.77 2.38 -14.68
C ASN A 32 12.25 2.60 -14.35
N PHE A 33 12.72 3.82 -14.48
CA PHE A 33 14.02 4.28 -13.96
C PHE A 33 13.76 4.96 -12.61
N SER A 34 13.90 4.19 -11.54
CA SER A 34 13.54 4.60 -10.18
C SER A 34 14.77 5.00 -9.36
N GLN A 35 14.55 5.89 -8.39
CA GLN A 35 15.58 6.31 -7.46
C GLN A 35 14.97 6.55 -6.07
N GLN A 36 15.28 5.66 -5.12
CA GLN A 36 14.76 5.70 -3.76
C GLN A 36 15.60 6.60 -2.85
N PRO A 37 15.01 7.26 -1.85
CA PRO A 37 15.75 7.94 -0.80
C PRO A 37 16.37 6.92 0.16
N VAL A 38 17.43 7.35 0.85
CA VAL A 38 18.06 6.60 1.94
C VAL A 38 17.43 7.07 3.25
N TRP A 39 16.72 6.19 3.97
CA TRP A 39 15.87 6.58 5.10
C TRP A 39 16.63 6.98 6.37
N ASP A 40 17.85 6.48 6.59
CA ASP A 40 18.75 6.87 7.68
C ASP A 40 19.71 8.02 7.32
N ALA A 41 19.75 8.40 6.02
CA ALA A 41 20.47 9.55 5.52
C ALA A 41 19.63 10.31 4.48
N PRO A 42 18.52 10.97 4.89
CA PRO A 42 17.42 11.40 4.02
C PRO A 42 17.77 12.39 2.91
N TRP A 43 18.92 13.04 2.96
CA TRP A 43 19.43 13.90 1.87
C TRP A 43 20.09 13.10 0.75
N ARG A 44 20.33 11.80 0.94
CA ARG A 44 20.93 10.90 -0.03
C ARG A 44 19.88 10.10 -0.79
N PHE A 45 20.25 9.66 -1.97
CA PHE A 45 19.46 8.75 -2.79
C PHE A 45 20.33 7.55 -3.18
N GLU A 46 19.67 6.42 -3.34
CA GLU A 46 20.29 5.25 -3.95
C GLU A 46 20.64 5.53 -5.41
N SER A 47 21.43 4.64 -6.02
CA SER A 47 21.68 4.68 -7.47
C SER A 47 20.37 4.44 -8.24
N VAL A 48 20.26 5.06 -9.42
CA VAL A 48 19.13 4.82 -10.32
C VAL A 48 19.11 3.34 -10.71
N ARG A 49 17.95 2.72 -10.55
CA ARG A 49 17.70 1.32 -10.95
C ARG A 49 16.69 1.29 -12.09
N ARG A 50 16.91 0.40 -13.06
CA ARG A 50 15.91 0.09 -14.07
C ARG A 50 15.16 -1.16 -13.66
N SER A 51 13.83 -1.09 -13.68
CA SER A 51 12.92 -2.23 -13.54
C SER A 51 11.95 -2.25 -14.71
N SER A 52 11.35 -3.42 -14.95
CA SER A 52 10.31 -3.58 -15.96
C SER A 52 9.06 -4.16 -15.32
N GLY A 53 7.92 -3.81 -15.88
CA GLY A 53 6.61 -4.33 -15.53
C GLY A 53 5.69 -4.27 -16.74
N THR A 54 4.44 -4.55 -16.49
CA THR A 54 3.39 -4.60 -17.50
C THR A 54 2.26 -3.65 -17.11
N GLY A 55 1.55 -3.16 -18.10
CA GLY A 55 0.28 -2.45 -17.95
C GLY A 55 -0.63 -2.82 -19.12
N PHE A 56 -1.83 -2.29 -19.11
CA PHE A 56 -2.74 -2.47 -20.23
C PHE A 56 -3.66 -1.27 -20.39
N VAL A 57 -4.09 -1.06 -21.63
CA VAL A 57 -4.94 0.08 -22.01
C VAL A 57 -6.38 -0.18 -21.54
N ILE A 58 -6.96 0.81 -20.87
CA ILE A 58 -8.37 0.86 -20.46
C ILE A 58 -9.08 2.04 -21.11
N LYS A 59 -10.41 2.10 -20.97
CA LYS A 59 -11.22 3.23 -21.45
C LYS A 59 -10.67 4.56 -20.90
N GLY A 60 -10.78 5.61 -21.69
CA GLY A 60 -10.31 6.95 -21.32
C GLY A 60 -8.86 7.24 -21.68
N LYS A 61 -8.22 6.39 -22.52
CA LYS A 61 -6.83 6.56 -22.98
C LYS A 61 -5.84 6.60 -21.83
N ARG A 62 -5.94 5.62 -20.93
CA ARG A 62 -5.06 5.44 -19.77
C ARG A 62 -4.53 4.01 -19.74
N ILE A 63 -3.39 3.84 -19.11
CA ILE A 63 -2.77 2.55 -18.86
C ILE A 63 -2.89 2.27 -17.38
N ILE A 64 -3.53 1.15 -17.01
CA ILE A 64 -3.52 0.65 -15.63
C ILE A 64 -2.34 -0.31 -15.42
N THR A 65 -1.72 -0.25 -14.27
CA THR A 65 -0.60 -1.10 -13.85
C THR A 65 -0.57 -1.19 -12.32
N ASN A 66 0.45 -1.86 -11.74
CA ASN A 66 0.68 -1.81 -10.31
C ASN A 66 1.41 -0.54 -9.86
N ALA A 67 1.13 -0.08 -8.63
CA ALA A 67 1.85 1.02 -8.03
C ALA A 67 3.33 0.68 -7.78
N HIS A 68 3.67 -0.57 -7.41
CA HIS A 68 5.06 -0.98 -7.25
C HIS A 68 5.88 -0.93 -8.55
N VAL A 69 5.22 -1.07 -9.72
CA VAL A 69 5.89 -0.98 -11.02
C VAL A 69 6.37 0.45 -11.29
N ILE A 70 5.66 1.46 -10.80
CA ILE A 70 5.93 2.88 -11.10
C ILE A 70 6.53 3.65 -9.92
N SER A 71 6.68 3.04 -8.76
CA SER A 71 7.15 3.69 -7.54
C SER A 71 8.55 4.31 -7.72
N TRP A 72 8.76 5.48 -7.13
CA TRP A 72 10.01 6.23 -7.15
C TRP A 72 10.51 6.58 -8.55
N ALA A 73 9.62 6.63 -9.54
CA ALA A 73 9.97 6.90 -10.92
C ALA A 73 10.64 8.28 -11.09
N ARG A 74 11.80 8.28 -11.72
CA ARG A 74 12.46 9.47 -12.28
C ARG A 74 12.12 9.60 -13.76
N GLN A 75 11.92 8.46 -14.41
CA GLN A 75 11.51 8.38 -15.81
C GLN A 75 10.72 7.10 -16.01
N LEU A 76 9.60 7.20 -16.72
CA LEU A 76 8.81 6.07 -17.19
C LEU A 76 8.82 6.03 -18.72
N LEU A 77 9.09 4.86 -19.26
CA LEU A 77 8.94 4.57 -20.67
C LEU A 77 7.91 3.47 -20.86
N VAL A 78 7.06 3.62 -21.86
CA VAL A 78 6.05 2.63 -22.24
C VAL A 78 6.26 2.21 -23.69
N HIS A 79 6.10 0.91 -23.97
CA HIS A 79 6.24 0.33 -25.31
C HIS A 79 4.98 -0.43 -25.69
N LYS A 80 4.50 -0.22 -26.90
CA LYS A 80 3.41 -0.99 -27.48
C LYS A 80 3.88 -2.38 -27.91
N PHE A 81 2.94 -3.30 -28.01
CA PHE A 81 3.20 -4.62 -28.56
C PHE A 81 3.85 -4.53 -29.94
N GLN A 82 5.01 -5.19 -30.12
CA GLN A 82 5.78 -5.23 -31.36
C GLN A 82 6.24 -3.85 -31.91
N ASP A 83 6.18 -2.81 -31.12
CA ASP A 83 6.71 -1.48 -31.47
C ASP A 83 8.02 -1.23 -30.71
N PRO A 84 9.15 -1.07 -31.40
CA PRO A 84 10.44 -0.82 -30.74
C PRO A 84 10.57 0.60 -30.20
N HIS A 85 9.62 1.50 -30.55
CA HIS A 85 9.69 2.90 -30.14
C HIS A 85 9.25 3.10 -28.69
N PRO A 86 10.11 3.65 -27.80
CA PRO A 86 9.71 4.02 -26.44
C PRO A 86 8.96 5.34 -26.44
N TYR A 87 7.91 5.42 -25.62
CA TYR A 87 7.17 6.65 -25.36
C TYR A 87 7.38 7.08 -23.91
N LEU A 88 7.66 8.36 -23.69
CA LEU A 88 7.65 8.92 -22.34
C LEU A 88 6.23 8.88 -21.77
N ALA A 89 6.16 8.62 -20.47
CA ALA A 89 4.90 8.56 -19.75
C ALA A 89 5.05 9.14 -18.34
N HIS A 90 3.94 9.50 -17.73
CA HIS A 90 3.88 9.98 -16.35
C HIS A 90 2.78 9.27 -15.56
N VAL A 91 2.92 9.27 -14.24
CA VAL A 91 1.92 8.74 -13.31
C VAL A 91 0.80 9.77 -13.15
N VAL A 92 -0.44 9.35 -13.37
CA VAL A 92 -1.62 10.19 -13.14
C VAL A 92 -2.15 10.00 -11.72
N TYR A 93 -2.31 8.74 -11.31
CA TYR A 93 -2.72 8.34 -9.96
C TYR A 93 -1.94 7.12 -9.51
N ALA A 94 -1.62 7.05 -8.22
CA ALA A 94 -1.01 5.90 -7.57
C ALA A 94 -1.72 5.59 -6.25
N GLY A 95 -2.42 4.47 -6.19
CA GLY A 95 -3.00 3.88 -4.98
C GLY A 95 -2.01 2.87 -4.41
N HIS A 96 -1.06 3.34 -3.60
CA HIS A 96 -0.04 2.45 -3.02
C HIS A 96 -0.60 1.45 -2.02
N ASP A 97 -1.71 1.77 -1.38
CA ASP A 97 -2.42 0.85 -0.47
C ASP A 97 -3.01 -0.36 -1.20
N CYS A 98 -3.61 -0.16 -2.36
CA CYS A 98 -4.18 -1.23 -3.19
C CYS A 98 -3.26 -1.71 -4.34
N ASP A 99 -2.04 -1.18 -4.42
CA ASP A 99 -1.05 -1.51 -5.44
C ASP A 99 -1.53 -1.34 -6.89
N LEU A 100 -2.33 -0.30 -7.17
CA LEU A 100 -2.76 0.07 -8.50
C LEU A 100 -2.27 1.48 -8.88
N ALA A 101 -2.03 1.70 -10.16
CA ALA A 101 -1.67 3.01 -10.69
C ALA A 101 -2.23 3.23 -12.09
N LEU A 102 -2.46 4.51 -12.44
CA LEU A 102 -2.73 4.94 -13.80
C LEU A 102 -1.55 5.73 -14.35
N VAL A 103 -1.17 5.38 -15.57
CA VAL A 103 -0.09 5.99 -16.33
C VAL A 103 -0.65 6.52 -17.63
N GLU A 104 -0.16 7.69 -18.05
CA GLU A 104 -0.52 8.32 -19.32
C GLU A 104 0.74 8.64 -20.12
N PRO A 105 0.83 8.17 -21.39
CA PRO A 105 1.88 8.59 -22.31
C PRO A 105 1.77 10.07 -22.65
N GLU A 106 2.92 10.76 -22.78
CA GLU A 106 2.95 12.19 -23.13
C GLU A 106 2.48 12.44 -24.57
N ASP A 107 2.74 11.50 -25.48
CA ASP A 107 2.25 11.58 -26.87
C ASP A 107 0.88 10.87 -27.00
N PRO A 108 -0.22 11.60 -27.23
CA PRO A 108 -1.55 11.02 -27.39
C PRO A 108 -1.67 10.06 -28.57
N LYS A 109 -0.77 10.12 -29.57
CA LYS A 109 -0.70 9.18 -30.70
C LYS A 109 -0.36 7.76 -30.25
N PHE A 110 0.17 7.60 -29.04
CA PHE A 110 0.41 6.27 -28.45
C PHE A 110 -0.83 5.37 -28.55
N PHE A 111 -2.03 5.92 -28.35
CA PHE A 111 -3.26 5.14 -28.35
C PHE A 111 -3.83 4.83 -29.72
N GLU A 112 -3.23 5.33 -30.81
CA GLU A 112 -3.68 5.02 -32.16
C GLU A 112 -3.54 3.53 -32.47
N GLY A 113 -4.65 2.91 -32.89
CA GLY A 113 -4.71 1.47 -33.20
C GLY A 113 -4.76 0.54 -31.99
N LEU A 114 -4.89 1.06 -30.78
CA LEU A 114 -5.10 0.27 -29.55
C LEU A 114 -6.58 0.28 -29.16
N GLU A 115 -7.08 -0.92 -28.81
CA GLU A 115 -8.44 -1.11 -28.31
C GLU A 115 -8.38 -1.29 -26.78
N PRO A 116 -9.15 -0.52 -25.98
CA PRO A 116 -9.14 -0.66 -24.53
C PRO A 116 -9.70 -2.02 -24.11
N LEU A 117 -9.04 -2.66 -23.13
CA LEU A 117 -9.56 -3.88 -22.52
C LEU A 117 -10.74 -3.53 -21.59
N GLU A 118 -11.77 -4.36 -21.62
CA GLU A 118 -12.94 -4.21 -20.77
C GLU A 118 -12.71 -4.88 -19.41
N ILE A 119 -13.03 -4.17 -18.32
CA ILE A 119 -13.01 -4.73 -16.97
C ILE A 119 -14.27 -5.58 -16.77
N GLY A 120 -14.08 -6.85 -16.43
CA GLY A 120 -15.15 -7.81 -16.19
C GLY A 120 -15.65 -7.82 -14.74
N GLU A 121 -16.27 -8.94 -14.37
CA GLU A 121 -16.73 -9.20 -13.00
C GLU A 121 -15.73 -10.07 -12.24
N LEU A 122 -15.96 -10.26 -10.94
CA LEU A 122 -15.15 -11.15 -10.10
C LEU A 122 -15.21 -12.59 -10.67
N PRO A 123 -14.05 -13.21 -10.97
CA PRO A 123 -14.07 -14.57 -11.57
C PRO A 123 -14.51 -15.59 -10.55
N GLN A 124 -15.10 -16.68 -11.03
CA GLN A 124 -15.44 -17.81 -10.16
C GLN A 124 -14.22 -18.68 -9.88
N VAL A 125 -14.12 -19.21 -8.66
CA VAL A 125 -13.13 -20.24 -8.33
C VAL A 125 -13.29 -21.43 -9.28
N ARG A 126 -12.18 -22.02 -9.74
CA ARG A 126 -12.04 -23.05 -10.77
C ARG A 126 -12.20 -22.60 -12.22
N SER A 127 -12.51 -21.32 -12.47
CA SER A 127 -12.52 -20.82 -13.84
C SER A 127 -11.09 -20.69 -14.40
N THR A 128 -10.96 -20.81 -15.71
CA THR A 128 -9.68 -20.66 -16.40
C THR A 128 -9.40 -19.20 -16.67
N VAL A 129 -8.16 -18.77 -16.42
CA VAL A 129 -7.65 -17.42 -16.68
C VAL A 129 -6.36 -17.47 -17.47
N VAL A 130 -6.07 -16.39 -18.20
CA VAL A 130 -4.80 -16.18 -18.91
C VAL A 130 -4.19 -14.87 -18.42
N THR A 131 -2.95 -14.91 -17.95
CA THR A 131 -2.19 -13.73 -17.56
C THR A 131 -1.25 -13.34 -18.69
N TYR A 132 -1.25 -12.08 -19.05
CA TYR A 132 -0.39 -11.48 -20.08
C TYR A 132 0.65 -10.58 -19.41
N GLY A 133 1.89 -10.60 -19.90
CA GLY A 133 2.92 -9.70 -19.39
C GLY A 133 4.26 -9.79 -20.10
N TYR A 134 5.18 -8.92 -19.68
CA TYR A 134 6.55 -8.85 -20.17
C TYR A 134 7.50 -9.30 -19.05
N PRO A 135 7.81 -10.59 -18.94
CA PRO A 135 8.66 -11.10 -17.87
C PRO A 135 10.04 -10.48 -17.92
N ALA A 136 10.66 -10.33 -16.76
CA ALA A 136 11.98 -9.73 -16.62
C ALA A 136 13.02 -10.47 -17.48
N GLY A 137 13.80 -9.70 -18.26
CA GLY A 137 14.82 -10.23 -19.17
C GLY A 137 14.32 -10.57 -20.58
N GLY A 138 13.01 -10.37 -20.88
CA GLY A 138 12.44 -10.54 -22.21
C GLY A 138 11.83 -9.25 -22.77
N GLU A 139 11.94 -9.05 -24.10
CA GLU A 139 11.24 -7.95 -24.82
C GLU A 139 9.94 -8.45 -25.46
N GLN A 140 9.69 -9.75 -25.40
CA GLN A 140 8.50 -10.36 -25.97
C GLN A 140 7.45 -10.59 -24.90
N ILE A 141 6.18 -10.37 -25.27
CA ILE A 141 5.04 -10.69 -24.43
C ILE A 141 4.98 -12.19 -24.15
N SER A 142 4.62 -12.53 -22.94
CA SER A 142 4.39 -13.91 -22.49
C SER A 142 2.95 -14.05 -22.01
N TYR A 143 2.38 -15.22 -22.18
CA TYR A 143 1.09 -15.59 -21.60
C TYR A 143 1.22 -16.87 -20.81
N THR A 144 0.61 -16.86 -19.63
CA THR A 144 0.51 -18.04 -18.79
C THR A 144 -0.95 -18.34 -18.51
N ARG A 145 -1.33 -19.62 -18.65
CA ARG A 145 -2.71 -20.07 -18.42
C ARG A 145 -2.77 -20.86 -17.12
N GLY A 146 -3.83 -20.62 -16.35
CA GLY A 146 -4.10 -21.34 -15.13
C GLY A 146 -5.57 -21.28 -14.75
N VAL A 147 -5.87 -21.67 -13.52
CA VAL A 147 -7.20 -21.62 -12.92
C VAL A 147 -7.22 -20.72 -11.69
N VAL A 148 -8.36 -20.13 -11.40
CA VAL A 148 -8.58 -19.41 -10.14
C VAL A 148 -8.71 -20.44 -9.03
N SER A 149 -7.72 -20.51 -8.15
CA SER A 149 -7.65 -21.51 -7.07
C SER A 149 -8.52 -21.13 -5.88
N ARG A 150 -8.53 -19.84 -5.50
CA ARG A 150 -9.32 -19.26 -4.41
C ARG A 150 -9.39 -17.74 -4.51
N ILE A 151 -10.36 -17.18 -3.79
CA ILE A 151 -10.51 -15.72 -3.59
C ILE A 151 -10.55 -15.48 -2.09
N GLU A 152 -9.67 -14.62 -1.59
CA GLU A 152 -9.52 -14.34 -0.15
C GLU A 152 -8.94 -12.95 0.09
N LEU A 153 -8.98 -12.47 1.34
CA LEU A 153 -8.18 -11.31 1.75
C LEU A 153 -6.71 -11.72 1.84
N GLN A 154 -5.88 -11.05 1.06
CA GLN A 154 -4.44 -11.26 1.01
C GLN A 154 -3.71 -9.98 1.44
N SER A 155 -2.68 -10.12 2.28
CA SER A 155 -1.79 -9.00 2.59
C SER A 155 -1.05 -8.55 1.35
N TYR A 156 -1.16 -7.26 1.03
CA TYR A 156 -0.46 -6.67 -0.11
C TYR A 156 0.96 -6.31 0.30
N SER A 157 1.92 -7.03 -0.27
CA SER A 157 3.34 -6.91 0.09
C SER A 157 3.91 -5.53 -0.20
N HIS A 158 3.37 -4.84 -1.19
CA HIS A 158 3.78 -3.48 -1.55
C HIS A 158 3.63 -2.54 -0.36
N ILE A 159 2.44 -2.36 0.17
CA ILE A 159 2.19 -1.47 1.31
C ILE A 159 2.57 -2.11 2.66
N GLY A 160 2.37 -3.42 2.80
CA GLY A 160 2.83 -4.24 3.92
C GLY A 160 2.00 -4.19 5.21
N ASN A 161 1.00 -3.31 5.31
CA ASN A 161 0.09 -3.19 6.46
C ASN A 161 -1.39 -3.16 6.05
N ARG A 162 -1.72 -3.57 4.82
CA ARG A 162 -3.08 -3.67 4.29
C ARG A 162 -3.32 -5.05 3.71
N ALA A 163 -4.58 -5.49 3.76
CA ALA A 163 -5.05 -6.70 3.12
C ALA A 163 -6.33 -6.40 2.34
N TYR A 164 -6.37 -6.81 1.09
CA TYR A 164 -7.51 -6.64 0.19
C TYR A 164 -7.86 -7.94 -0.51
N LEU A 165 -9.03 -7.95 -1.15
CA LEU A 165 -9.52 -9.10 -1.89
C LEU A 165 -8.60 -9.41 -3.08
N ALA A 166 -8.03 -10.60 -3.08
CA ALA A 166 -7.14 -11.09 -4.14
C ALA A 166 -7.60 -12.47 -4.63
N GLY A 167 -7.40 -12.72 -5.91
CA GLY A 167 -7.55 -14.05 -6.49
C GLY A 167 -6.21 -14.76 -6.58
N GLN A 168 -6.14 -15.99 -6.12
CA GLN A 168 -4.99 -16.86 -6.34
C GLN A 168 -5.18 -17.66 -7.63
N THR A 169 -4.11 -17.81 -8.39
CA THR A 169 -4.06 -18.63 -9.60
C THR A 169 -2.77 -19.46 -9.64
N ASP A 170 -2.85 -20.62 -10.29
CA ASP A 170 -1.68 -21.45 -10.62
C ASP A 170 -0.99 -21.01 -11.93
N ALA A 171 -1.56 -20.03 -12.65
CA ALA A 171 -0.84 -19.36 -13.73
C ALA A 171 0.44 -18.70 -13.18
N ALA A 172 1.57 -18.95 -13.82
CA ALA A 172 2.85 -18.40 -13.37
C ALA A 172 2.86 -16.85 -13.44
N ILE A 173 2.97 -16.21 -12.29
CA ILE A 173 3.18 -14.76 -12.15
C ILE A 173 4.64 -14.54 -11.73
N ASN A 174 5.46 -14.15 -12.70
CA ASN A 174 6.88 -13.90 -12.52
C ASN A 174 7.18 -12.39 -12.52
N PRO A 175 8.34 -11.96 -11.97
CA PRO A 175 8.79 -10.57 -12.09
C PRO A 175 8.70 -10.08 -13.54
N GLY A 176 8.08 -8.92 -13.74
CA GLY A 176 7.79 -8.33 -15.04
C GLY A 176 6.34 -8.55 -15.52
N ASN A 177 5.65 -9.61 -15.08
CA ASN A 177 4.21 -9.79 -15.34
C ASN A 177 3.34 -8.88 -14.46
N SER A 178 3.89 -8.34 -13.37
CA SER A 178 3.21 -7.40 -12.49
C SER A 178 2.62 -6.23 -13.28
N GLY A 179 1.35 -5.90 -13.01
CA GLY A 179 0.58 -4.88 -13.72
C GLY A 179 -0.11 -5.39 -14.98
N GLY A 180 0.19 -6.61 -15.40
CA GLY A 180 -0.45 -7.24 -16.57
C GLY A 180 -1.88 -7.70 -16.29
N PRO A 181 -2.74 -7.75 -17.35
CA PRO A 181 -4.11 -8.18 -17.18
C PRO A 181 -4.19 -9.70 -16.99
N VAL A 182 -5.07 -10.10 -16.07
CA VAL A 182 -5.59 -11.46 -15.95
C VAL A 182 -6.94 -11.49 -16.67
N ILE A 183 -7.05 -12.30 -17.73
CA ILE A 183 -8.19 -12.28 -18.65
C ILE A 183 -8.97 -13.59 -18.57
N GLN A 184 -10.28 -13.47 -18.55
CA GLN A 184 -11.27 -14.54 -18.72
C GLN A 184 -12.33 -14.05 -19.70
N ASP A 185 -12.67 -14.88 -20.69
CA ASP A 185 -13.73 -14.58 -21.70
C ASP A 185 -13.60 -13.16 -22.30
N ASP A 186 -12.38 -12.83 -22.75
CA ASP A 186 -11.97 -11.55 -23.34
C ASP A 186 -12.13 -10.32 -22.43
N LYS A 187 -12.38 -10.50 -21.13
CA LYS A 187 -12.47 -9.43 -20.13
C LYS A 187 -11.40 -9.55 -19.09
N VAL A 188 -10.96 -8.41 -18.57
CA VAL A 188 -10.01 -8.35 -17.47
C VAL A 188 -10.73 -8.67 -16.18
N VAL A 189 -10.30 -9.73 -15.49
CA VAL A 189 -10.83 -10.17 -14.20
C VAL A 189 -9.86 -9.86 -13.05
N GLY A 190 -8.68 -9.32 -13.37
CA GLY A 190 -7.72 -8.88 -12.37
C GLY A 190 -6.44 -8.30 -12.96
N VAL A 191 -5.59 -7.79 -12.07
CA VAL A 191 -4.23 -7.31 -12.37
C VAL A 191 -3.23 -8.19 -11.63
N ALA A 192 -2.31 -8.84 -12.34
CA ALA A 192 -1.26 -9.66 -11.75
C ALA A 192 -0.35 -8.80 -10.87
N PHE A 193 -0.02 -9.23 -9.61
CA PHE A 193 0.77 -8.35 -8.75
C PHE A 193 1.85 -9.02 -7.92
N GLN A 194 1.62 -10.18 -7.33
CA GLN A 194 2.62 -10.83 -6.46
C GLN A 194 2.55 -12.36 -6.52
N GLY A 195 3.67 -13.01 -6.17
CA GLY A 195 3.72 -14.43 -5.84
C GLY A 195 4.16 -14.61 -4.38
N ILE A 196 4.03 -15.80 -3.86
CA ILE A 196 4.58 -16.16 -2.53
C ILE A 196 5.99 -16.69 -2.74
N PRO A 197 7.03 -16.02 -2.21
CA PRO A 197 8.40 -16.52 -2.29
C PRO A 197 8.50 -17.95 -1.73
N GLY A 198 9.06 -18.87 -2.51
CA GLY A 198 9.25 -20.26 -2.10
C GLY A 198 8.05 -21.18 -2.34
N LEU A 199 6.91 -20.66 -2.85
CA LEU A 199 5.80 -21.47 -3.34
C LEU A 199 5.72 -21.38 -4.86
N GLU A 200 5.87 -22.53 -5.53
CA GLU A 200 5.61 -22.63 -6.96
C GLU A 200 4.10 -22.60 -7.24
N ASN A 201 3.70 -22.03 -8.37
CA ASN A 201 2.30 -21.99 -8.82
C ASN A 201 1.32 -21.32 -7.83
N ALA A 202 1.79 -20.29 -7.12
CA ALA A 202 1.00 -19.47 -6.21
C ALA A 202 1.12 -18.00 -6.58
N GLY A 203 0.53 -17.64 -7.72
CA GLY A 203 0.41 -16.26 -8.17
C GLY A 203 -0.87 -15.62 -7.64
N PHE A 204 -0.83 -14.30 -7.39
CA PHE A 204 -2.00 -13.53 -6.97
C PHE A 204 -2.28 -12.38 -7.94
N PHE A 205 -3.56 -12.10 -8.11
CA PHE A 205 -4.03 -10.94 -8.86
C PHE A 205 -4.98 -10.09 -8.03
N ILE A 206 -4.89 -8.78 -8.20
CA ILE A 206 -5.81 -7.80 -7.67
C ILE A 206 -7.15 -7.98 -8.38
N THR A 207 -8.23 -8.19 -7.63
CA THR A 207 -9.54 -8.48 -8.19
C THR A 207 -10.22 -7.28 -8.83
N THR A 208 -11.22 -7.54 -9.67
CA THR A 208 -12.03 -6.48 -10.30
C THR A 208 -12.75 -5.61 -9.31
N THR A 209 -13.13 -6.10 -8.15
CA THR A 209 -13.69 -5.32 -7.04
C THR A 209 -12.77 -4.16 -6.67
N ILE A 210 -11.49 -4.46 -6.41
CA ILE A 210 -10.47 -3.47 -6.04
C ILE A 210 -10.18 -2.52 -7.21
N ILE A 211 -10.13 -3.04 -8.44
CA ILE A 211 -9.92 -2.22 -9.64
C ILE A 211 -11.07 -1.22 -9.84
N LYS A 212 -12.32 -1.67 -9.70
CA LYS A 212 -13.51 -0.82 -9.86
C LYS A 212 -13.56 0.27 -8.80
N HIS A 213 -13.30 -0.08 -7.52
CA HIS A 213 -13.20 0.89 -6.44
C HIS A 213 -12.14 1.96 -6.74
N PHE A 214 -10.91 1.56 -7.10
CA PHE A 214 -9.84 2.48 -7.45
C PHE A 214 -10.22 3.43 -8.60
N LEU A 215 -10.87 2.91 -9.66
CA LEU A 215 -11.28 3.71 -10.81
C LEU A 215 -12.46 4.65 -10.49
N GLU A 216 -13.34 4.28 -9.58
CA GLU A 216 -14.43 5.12 -9.08
C GLU A 216 -13.92 6.23 -8.17
N ASP A 217 -13.04 5.89 -7.22
CA ASP A 217 -12.43 6.82 -6.27
C ASP A 217 -11.75 8.00 -6.98
N ILE A 218 -10.94 7.72 -8.00
CA ILE A 218 -10.26 8.78 -8.77
C ILE A 218 -11.20 9.57 -9.71
N GLY A 219 -12.47 9.25 -9.75
CA GLY A 219 -13.46 9.87 -10.66
C GLY A 219 -13.70 11.36 -10.36
N ASP A 220 -13.51 11.80 -9.15
CA ASP A 220 -13.60 13.20 -8.71
C ASP A 220 -12.28 13.99 -8.84
N GLY A 221 -11.20 13.33 -9.29
CA GLY A 221 -9.88 13.93 -9.49
C GLY A 221 -8.92 13.77 -8.32
N LYS A 222 -9.29 12.96 -7.31
CA LYS A 222 -8.46 12.62 -6.16
C LYS A 222 -8.42 11.11 -5.97
N TYR A 223 -7.42 10.65 -5.24
CA TYR A 223 -7.36 9.32 -4.69
C TYR A 223 -7.45 9.40 -3.17
N ASP A 224 -8.58 9.01 -2.60
CA ASP A 224 -8.82 9.00 -1.15
C ASP A 224 -8.44 7.65 -0.52
N GLY A 225 -8.46 6.56 -1.29
CA GLY A 225 -8.10 5.21 -0.87
C GLY A 225 -9.24 4.46 -0.17
N PHE A 226 -8.92 3.27 0.33
CA PHE A 226 -9.92 2.35 0.89
C PHE A 226 -10.27 2.69 2.33
N PRO A 227 -11.56 2.86 2.67
CA PRO A 227 -11.99 3.13 4.04
C PRO A 227 -11.83 1.88 4.92
N GLN A 228 -11.75 2.11 6.22
CA GLN A 228 -11.63 1.06 7.22
C GLN A 228 -12.60 1.32 8.37
N ALA A 229 -13.15 0.24 8.93
CA ALA A 229 -13.93 0.34 10.15
C ALA A 229 -13.06 0.57 11.40
N GLY A 230 -11.75 0.35 11.31
CA GLY A 230 -10.83 0.53 12.43
C GLY A 230 -11.13 -0.40 13.60
N LEU A 231 -11.41 -1.68 13.34
CA LEU A 231 -11.81 -2.65 14.35
C LEU A 231 -10.91 -3.89 14.32
N ARG A 232 -10.59 -4.40 15.51
CA ARG A 232 -10.11 -5.77 15.68
C ARG A 232 -11.25 -6.62 16.24
N LEU A 233 -11.49 -7.76 15.60
CA LEU A 233 -12.55 -8.68 15.97
C LEU A 233 -11.99 -9.99 16.50
N VAL A 234 -12.72 -10.59 17.41
CA VAL A 234 -12.46 -11.92 17.97
C VAL A 234 -13.60 -12.84 17.62
N ALA A 235 -13.25 -14.04 17.16
CA ALA A 235 -14.20 -15.11 16.86
C ALA A 235 -14.98 -15.55 18.12
N LEU A 236 -16.26 -15.84 17.94
CA LEU A 236 -17.18 -16.28 18.99
C LEU A 236 -17.65 -17.72 18.78
N GLN A 237 -16.74 -18.62 18.44
CA GLN A 237 -17.00 -20.04 18.25
C GLN A 237 -17.13 -20.82 19.57
N ASN A 238 -16.68 -20.24 20.71
CA ASN A 238 -16.82 -20.87 22.03
C ASN A 238 -18.26 -20.78 22.54
N PRO A 239 -18.98 -21.91 22.69
CA PRO A 239 -20.38 -21.90 23.13
C PRO A 239 -20.59 -21.34 24.53
N ALA A 240 -19.60 -21.50 25.44
CA ALA A 240 -19.69 -20.95 26.79
C ALA A 240 -19.68 -19.43 26.77
N TYR A 241 -18.80 -18.84 25.93
CA TYR A 241 -18.71 -17.40 25.76
C TYR A 241 -19.97 -16.83 25.10
N ARG A 242 -20.54 -17.50 24.08
CA ARG A 242 -21.81 -17.11 23.47
C ARG A 242 -22.95 -17.06 24.48
N ARG A 243 -23.04 -18.05 25.38
CA ARG A 243 -24.04 -18.07 26.47
C ARG A 243 -23.86 -16.94 27.47
N ASP A 244 -22.60 -16.61 27.82
CA ASP A 244 -22.28 -15.49 28.70
C ASP A 244 -22.76 -14.15 28.11
N LEU A 245 -22.52 -13.95 26.83
CA LEU A 245 -23.00 -12.79 26.06
C LEU A 245 -24.49 -12.83 25.74
N LYS A 246 -25.20 -13.91 26.12
CA LYS A 246 -26.62 -14.16 25.84
C LYS A 246 -26.98 -14.10 24.36
N LEU A 247 -26.03 -14.48 23.50
CA LEU A 247 -26.24 -14.49 22.05
C LEU A 247 -27.27 -15.57 21.64
N PRO A 248 -28.06 -15.31 20.58
CA PRO A 248 -28.89 -16.34 19.95
C PRO A 248 -28.06 -17.54 19.50
N ASP A 249 -28.70 -18.72 19.48
CA ASP A 249 -28.09 -19.97 18.99
C ASP A 249 -28.21 -20.05 17.46
N ASN A 250 -27.45 -19.20 16.77
CA ASN A 250 -27.48 -19.03 15.32
C ASN A 250 -26.10 -18.97 14.64
N ASP A 251 -25.04 -19.23 15.37
CA ASP A 251 -23.64 -19.24 14.88
C ASP A 251 -23.18 -17.91 14.22
N LEU A 252 -23.89 -16.80 14.48
CA LEU A 252 -23.54 -15.49 13.96
C LEU A 252 -22.78 -14.64 14.99
N GLY A 253 -21.98 -13.72 14.50
CA GLY A 253 -21.37 -12.62 15.23
C GLY A 253 -19.92 -12.80 15.62
N ALA A 254 -19.17 -11.69 15.49
CA ALA A 254 -17.80 -11.54 15.94
C ALA A 254 -17.71 -10.34 16.92
N ARG A 255 -16.97 -10.49 18.04
CA ARG A 255 -16.89 -9.48 19.10
C ARG A 255 -15.84 -8.43 18.76
N ILE A 256 -16.14 -7.17 19.01
CA ILE A 256 -15.15 -6.09 18.97
C ILE A 256 -14.25 -6.21 20.19
N ASP A 257 -12.97 -6.43 19.95
CA ASP A 257 -11.93 -6.54 20.98
C ASP A 257 -11.11 -5.25 21.10
N HIS A 258 -10.96 -4.53 20.00
CA HIS A 258 -10.26 -3.25 19.96
C HIS A 258 -10.86 -2.33 18.91
N ILE A 259 -10.91 -1.04 19.21
CA ILE A 259 -11.28 0.03 18.30
C ILE A 259 -10.03 0.88 18.08
N PHE A 260 -9.56 0.95 16.82
CA PHE A 260 -8.46 1.83 16.46
C PHE A 260 -8.96 3.27 16.38
N ASP A 261 -8.06 4.23 16.55
CA ASP A 261 -8.35 5.68 16.51
C ASP A 261 -8.89 6.11 15.11
N VAL A 262 -10.10 5.64 14.83
CA VAL A 262 -10.93 6.06 13.68
C VAL A 262 -12.10 6.84 14.27
N PRO A 263 -12.21 8.14 14.05
CA PRO A 263 -13.08 9.04 14.82
C PRO A 263 -14.52 8.57 14.98
N THR A 264 -15.15 8.10 13.89
CA THR A 264 -16.55 7.67 13.92
C THR A 264 -16.76 6.32 14.59
N SER A 265 -15.77 5.42 14.55
CA SER A 265 -15.89 4.12 15.21
C SER A 265 -15.80 4.25 16.72
N GLU A 266 -14.93 5.11 17.25
CA GLU A 266 -14.80 5.37 18.69
C GLU A 266 -16.07 5.99 19.29
N GLU A 267 -16.78 6.83 18.54
CA GLU A 267 -17.99 7.48 19.02
C GLU A 267 -19.21 6.56 19.03
N LEU A 268 -19.30 5.64 18.07
CA LEU A 268 -20.52 4.87 17.78
C LEU A 268 -20.44 3.42 18.26
N LEU A 269 -19.23 2.82 18.26
CA LEU A 269 -18.98 1.44 18.63
C LEU A 269 -18.36 1.34 20.01
N ARG A 270 -18.46 0.16 20.64
CA ARG A 270 -17.91 -0.13 21.96
C ARG A 270 -17.14 -1.44 21.92
N ILE A 271 -16.13 -1.55 22.76
CA ILE A 271 -15.55 -2.84 23.11
C ILE A 271 -16.68 -3.73 23.65
N ASP A 272 -16.64 -5.01 23.33
CA ASP A 272 -17.67 -6.03 23.63
C ASP A 272 -18.95 -5.97 22.79
N ASP A 273 -19.14 -4.98 21.89
CA ASP A 273 -20.17 -5.12 20.87
C ASP A 273 -19.91 -6.36 20.00
N VAL A 274 -20.95 -7.08 19.65
CA VAL A 274 -20.86 -8.18 18.70
C VAL A 274 -21.46 -7.74 17.37
N LEU A 275 -20.65 -7.71 16.33
CA LEU A 275 -21.11 -7.42 14.97
C LEU A 275 -21.80 -8.66 14.41
N LEU A 276 -23.11 -8.56 14.14
CA LEU A 276 -23.92 -9.63 13.55
C LEU A 276 -24.01 -9.53 12.04
N LYS A 277 -23.99 -8.26 11.51
CA LYS A 277 -24.14 -8.00 10.08
C LYS A 277 -23.39 -6.73 9.68
N VAL A 278 -22.83 -6.73 8.46
CA VAL A 278 -22.19 -5.57 7.82
C VAL A 278 -22.74 -5.45 6.39
N GLY A 279 -23.38 -4.32 6.09
CA GLY A 279 -24.06 -4.16 4.80
C GLY A 279 -25.07 -5.28 4.56
N PRO A 280 -25.02 -5.97 3.41
CA PRO A 280 -25.87 -7.12 3.10
C PRO A 280 -25.42 -8.43 3.75
N TYR A 281 -24.23 -8.51 4.37
CA TYR A 281 -23.56 -9.74 4.75
C TYR A 281 -23.76 -10.07 6.24
N ASP A 282 -24.25 -11.28 6.52
CA ASP A 282 -24.24 -11.84 7.87
C ASP A 282 -22.81 -12.26 8.26
N ILE A 283 -22.40 -11.98 9.50
CA ILE A 283 -21.06 -12.30 10.00
C ILE A 283 -21.13 -13.60 10.77
N GLY A 284 -20.34 -14.61 10.33
CA GLY A 284 -20.20 -15.87 11.04
C GLY A 284 -19.46 -15.73 12.37
N SER A 285 -19.63 -16.70 13.26
CA SER A 285 -18.95 -16.74 14.57
C SER A 285 -17.42 -16.80 14.47
N ASP A 286 -16.89 -17.06 13.28
CA ASP A 286 -15.46 -17.04 12.95
C ASP A 286 -14.99 -15.69 12.36
N GLY A 287 -15.87 -14.69 12.25
CA GLY A 287 -15.59 -13.37 11.67
C GLY A 287 -15.57 -13.35 10.14
N THR A 288 -16.07 -14.40 9.48
CA THR A 288 -16.18 -14.45 8.02
C THR A 288 -17.56 -14.05 7.52
N ILE A 289 -17.63 -13.68 6.25
CA ILE A 289 -18.86 -13.39 5.49
C ILE A 289 -18.87 -14.24 4.21
N LEU A 290 -20.03 -14.37 3.59
CA LEU A 290 -20.16 -14.95 2.26
C LEU A 290 -20.21 -13.83 1.22
N TYR A 291 -19.04 -13.48 0.66
CA TYR A 291 -18.89 -12.41 -0.34
C TYR A 291 -18.82 -13.03 -1.74
N GLU A 292 -19.77 -12.71 -2.61
CA GLU A 292 -19.86 -13.25 -3.98
C GLU A 292 -19.64 -14.77 -4.05
N GLY A 293 -20.27 -15.51 -3.14
CA GLY A 293 -20.15 -16.97 -3.04
C GLY A 293 -18.85 -17.50 -2.40
N ASN A 294 -17.94 -16.63 -2.00
CA ASN A 294 -16.68 -16.97 -1.37
C ASN A 294 -16.72 -16.66 0.14
N ARG A 295 -16.26 -17.59 0.96
CA ARG A 295 -16.14 -17.37 2.41
C ARG A 295 -14.83 -16.64 2.69
N VAL A 296 -14.92 -15.38 3.09
CA VAL A 296 -13.78 -14.47 3.33
C VAL A 296 -13.94 -13.72 4.65
N PHE A 297 -12.85 -13.19 5.20
CA PHE A 297 -12.95 -12.31 6.36
C PHE A 297 -13.76 -11.06 6.04
N LEU A 298 -14.48 -10.57 7.04
CA LEU A 298 -15.44 -9.47 6.90
C LEU A 298 -14.84 -8.18 6.32
N GLY A 299 -13.52 -7.98 6.39
CA GLY A 299 -12.85 -6.84 5.76
C GLY A 299 -13.15 -6.69 4.27
N ALA A 300 -13.50 -7.79 3.58
CA ALA A 300 -13.93 -7.73 2.17
C ALA A 300 -15.20 -6.91 1.96
N ALA A 301 -16.08 -6.79 2.96
CA ALA A 301 -17.31 -6.01 2.87
C ALA A 301 -17.09 -4.50 2.69
N PHE A 302 -15.88 -4.02 2.95
CA PHE A 302 -15.50 -2.62 2.78
C PHE A 302 -14.84 -2.33 1.43
N SER A 303 -14.58 -3.37 0.62
CA SER A 303 -13.90 -3.22 -0.68
C SER A 303 -14.73 -2.48 -1.73
N ASP A 304 -16.05 -2.45 -1.59
CA ASP A 304 -16.98 -1.79 -2.50
C ASP A 304 -17.44 -0.41 -2.01
N ILE A 305 -16.89 0.08 -0.88
CA ILE A 305 -17.38 1.25 -0.18
C ILE A 305 -16.38 2.39 -0.33
N GLN A 306 -16.84 3.57 -0.73
CA GLN A 306 -16.02 4.76 -0.87
C GLN A 306 -15.83 5.49 0.47
N SER A 307 -14.74 6.24 0.60
CA SER A 307 -14.47 7.04 1.80
C SER A 307 -15.57 8.08 2.03
N GLY A 308 -16.10 8.15 3.27
CA GLY A 308 -17.23 9.02 3.65
C GLY A 308 -18.60 8.38 3.52
N GLU A 309 -18.73 7.22 2.91
CA GLU A 309 -19.99 6.49 2.84
C GLU A 309 -20.39 5.89 4.19
N LYS A 310 -21.68 5.55 4.33
CA LYS A 310 -22.26 4.96 5.53
C LYS A 310 -22.56 3.49 5.32
N VAL A 311 -22.03 2.67 6.21
CA VAL A 311 -22.25 1.22 6.23
C VAL A 311 -23.30 0.86 7.27
N PRO A 312 -24.41 0.23 6.90
CA PRO A 312 -25.37 -0.29 7.88
C PRO A 312 -24.76 -1.49 8.62
N LEU A 313 -24.80 -1.44 9.93
CA LEU A 313 -24.35 -2.51 10.83
C LEU A 313 -25.51 -3.01 11.67
N LYS A 314 -25.54 -4.30 11.95
CA LYS A 314 -26.39 -4.89 12.98
C LYS A 314 -25.48 -5.37 14.12
N LEU A 315 -25.78 -4.93 15.33
CA LEU A 315 -24.98 -5.21 16.51
C LEU A 315 -25.82 -6.00 17.53
N TRP A 316 -25.14 -6.78 18.35
CA TRP A 316 -25.62 -7.25 19.63
C TRP A 316 -24.90 -6.46 20.74
N ARG A 317 -25.65 -5.71 21.51
CA ARG A 317 -25.17 -4.86 22.61
C ARG A 317 -26.08 -4.99 23.82
N ASP A 318 -25.54 -5.23 24.99
CA ASP A 318 -26.29 -5.32 26.26
C ASP A 318 -27.46 -6.32 26.20
N GLY A 319 -27.31 -7.43 25.50
CA GLY A 319 -28.31 -8.49 25.38
C GLY A 319 -29.47 -8.18 24.38
N LYS A 320 -29.27 -7.22 23.47
CA LYS A 320 -30.29 -6.80 22.47
C LYS A 320 -29.62 -6.54 21.11
N GLU A 321 -30.40 -6.78 20.05
CA GLU A 321 -30.03 -6.31 18.71
C GLU A 321 -30.20 -4.79 18.61
N SER A 322 -29.31 -4.15 17.87
CA SER A 322 -29.31 -2.73 17.58
C SER A 322 -28.81 -2.50 16.16
N ASP A 323 -29.44 -1.59 15.45
CA ASP A 323 -29.01 -1.15 14.13
C ASP A 323 -28.20 0.15 14.24
N LEU A 324 -27.12 0.24 13.48
CA LEU A 324 -26.23 1.39 13.44
C LEU A 324 -25.86 1.70 11.98
N SER A 325 -25.66 2.96 11.67
CA SER A 325 -25.09 3.40 10.38
C SER A 325 -23.73 4.04 10.63
N LEU A 326 -22.66 3.32 10.28
CA LEU A 326 -21.27 3.72 10.52
C LEU A 326 -20.71 4.46 9.31
N PRO A 327 -20.39 5.76 9.40
CA PRO A 327 -19.57 6.42 8.39
C PRO A 327 -18.14 5.85 8.43
N VAL A 328 -17.61 5.49 7.27
CA VAL A 328 -16.26 4.92 7.17
C VAL A 328 -15.34 5.84 6.38
N TYR A 329 -14.09 5.97 6.82
CA TYR A 329 -13.10 6.85 6.23
C TYR A 329 -11.77 6.14 6.03
N THR A 330 -10.98 6.65 5.11
CA THR A 330 -9.60 6.19 4.96
C THR A 330 -8.79 6.53 6.21
N TYR A 331 -8.15 5.51 6.80
CA TYR A 331 -7.30 5.67 7.97
C TYR A 331 -5.85 5.95 7.56
N THR A 332 -5.31 7.05 8.03
CA THR A 332 -3.98 7.51 7.62
C THR A 332 -2.94 7.59 8.75
N LYS A 333 -3.37 7.39 10.02
CA LYS A 333 -2.48 7.47 11.19
C LYS A 333 -1.47 6.33 11.29
N ASP A 334 -1.67 5.25 10.54
CA ASP A 334 -0.77 4.10 10.47
C ASP A 334 0.15 4.09 9.24
N LYS A 335 0.24 5.20 8.53
CA LYS A 335 1.13 5.33 7.34
C LYS A 335 2.58 4.98 7.65
N ALA A 336 3.07 5.34 8.83
CA ALA A 336 4.42 5.03 9.26
C ALA A 336 4.67 3.52 9.48
N GLU A 337 3.61 2.72 9.67
CA GLU A 337 3.68 1.26 9.85
C GLU A 337 3.71 0.49 8.52
N GLY A 338 3.29 1.14 7.43
CA GLY A 338 3.40 0.64 6.07
C GLY A 338 4.67 1.12 5.39
N ASN A 339 4.96 0.55 4.22
CA ASN A 339 5.99 1.08 3.34
C ASN A 339 5.50 2.40 2.73
N GLN A 340 6.36 3.40 2.66
CA GLN A 340 6.06 4.71 2.09
C GLN A 340 6.67 4.83 0.70
N TYR A 341 5.93 5.39 -0.22
CA TYR A 341 6.36 5.57 -1.62
C TYR A 341 6.14 7.01 -2.06
N ASP A 342 7.04 7.49 -2.91
CA ASP A 342 6.98 8.80 -3.56
C ASP A 342 6.90 9.99 -2.59
N ILE A 343 7.17 9.74 -1.30
CA ILE A 343 7.24 10.74 -0.24
C ILE A 343 8.67 10.76 0.31
N LEU A 344 9.33 11.89 0.18
CA LEU A 344 10.70 12.03 0.68
C LEU A 344 10.72 12.06 2.22
N PRO A 345 11.62 11.29 2.87
CA PRO A 345 11.70 11.24 4.32
C PRO A 345 12.07 12.62 4.91
N ARG A 346 11.38 13.00 5.97
CA ARG A 346 11.63 14.24 6.72
C ARG A 346 12.83 14.06 7.65
N TYR A 347 13.53 15.14 7.92
CA TYR A 347 14.68 15.11 8.83
C TYR A 347 15.02 16.51 9.36
N TYR A 348 15.77 16.53 10.46
CA TYR A 348 16.45 17.70 10.99
C TYR A 348 17.85 17.33 11.47
N ILE A 349 18.83 18.19 11.20
CA ILE A 349 20.23 18.02 11.62
C ILE A 349 20.63 19.20 12.49
N TYR A 350 21.16 18.90 13.70
CA TYR A 350 21.70 19.89 14.60
C TYR A 350 22.99 19.39 15.26
N GLY A 351 24.09 20.14 15.16
CA GLY A 351 25.39 19.73 15.70
C GLY A 351 25.90 18.38 15.16
N GLY A 352 25.45 17.98 13.98
CA GLY A 352 25.73 16.68 13.36
C GLY A 352 24.80 15.53 13.78
N LEU A 353 23.89 15.77 14.72
CA LEU A 353 22.87 14.78 15.12
C LEU A 353 21.74 14.78 14.10
N VAL A 354 21.42 13.63 13.53
CA VAL A 354 20.39 13.45 12.49
C VAL A 354 19.13 12.89 13.12
N PHE A 355 18.06 13.66 13.12
CA PHE A 355 16.74 13.28 13.64
C PHE A 355 15.79 12.97 12.50
N VAL A 356 15.12 11.81 12.56
CA VAL A 356 14.10 11.39 11.59
C VAL A 356 12.89 10.82 12.30
N PRO A 357 11.69 10.93 11.71
CA PRO A 357 10.52 10.18 12.17
C PRO A 357 10.76 8.67 12.08
N LEU A 358 10.35 7.96 13.12
CA LEU A 358 10.37 6.50 13.14
C LEU A 358 9.29 5.97 12.18
N SER A 359 9.70 5.15 11.25
CA SER A 359 8.82 4.49 10.29
C SER A 359 9.30 3.07 9.99
N ARG A 360 8.45 2.28 9.36
CA ARG A 360 8.84 0.94 8.89
C ARG A 360 10.01 1.01 7.91
N ASP A 361 10.03 1.99 7.02
CA ASP A 361 11.12 2.15 6.06
C ASP A 361 12.45 2.50 6.75
N TYR A 362 12.39 3.32 7.81
CA TYR A 362 13.55 3.54 8.66
C TYR A 362 14.01 2.24 9.34
N LEU A 363 13.11 1.47 9.95
CA LEU A 363 13.47 0.19 10.57
C LEU A 363 14.12 -0.77 9.57
N ARG A 364 13.69 -0.80 8.33
CA ARG A 364 14.29 -1.64 7.27
C ARG A 364 15.74 -1.29 6.95
N THR A 365 16.21 -0.08 7.27
CA THR A 365 17.64 0.28 7.16
C THR A 365 18.52 -0.52 8.12
N LEU A 366 17.94 -1.08 9.19
CA LEU A 366 18.63 -1.96 10.14
C LEU A 366 18.86 -3.37 9.59
N GLY A 367 18.49 -3.62 8.34
CA GLY A 367 18.64 -4.91 7.67
C GLY A 367 17.51 -5.91 7.95
N SER A 368 17.74 -7.19 7.65
CA SER A 368 16.74 -8.26 7.85
C SER A 368 16.37 -8.49 9.32
N GLY A 369 17.25 -8.08 10.26
CA GLY A 369 17.06 -8.22 11.71
C GLY A 369 16.34 -7.03 12.36
N TRP A 370 15.64 -6.17 11.62
CA TRP A 370 14.95 -5.02 12.21
C TRP A 370 13.89 -5.41 13.27
N GLY A 371 13.32 -6.62 13.17
CA GLY A 371 12.41 -7.20 14.18
C GLY A 371 13.09 -7.92 15.32
N ASP A 372 14.43 -7.96 15.39
CA ASP A 372 15.18 -8.64 16.45
C ASP A 372 15.00 -7.95 17.82
N PRO A 373 15.18 -8.69 18.93
CA PRO A 373 15.06 -8.14 20.28
C PRO A 373 15.88 -6.88 20.56
N ALA A 374 17.04 -6.72 19.90
CA ALA A 374 17.86 -5.52 20.01
C ALA A 374 17.13 -4.24 19.54
N ASN A 375 16.21 -4.37 18.61
CA ASN A 375 15.41 -3.28 18.06
C ASN A 375 14.00 -3.20 18.68
N ALA A 376 13.70 -4.04 19.68
CA ALA A 376 12.38 -4.13 20.31
C ALA A 376 11.83 -2.78 20.80
N PRO A 377 12.62 -1.86 21.39
CA PRO A 377 12.11 -0.55 21.79
C PRO A 377 11.55 0.27 20.64
N LEU A 378 12.21 0.26 19.48
CA LEU A 378 11.75 0.98 18.26
C LEU A 378 10.54 0.30 17.65
N THR A 379 10.56 -1.03 17.55
CA THR A 379 9.46 -1.84 17.05
C THR A 379 8.19 -1.67 17.90
N TYR A 380 8.36 -1.70 19.23
CA TYR A 380 7.27 -1.47 20.17
C TYR A 380 6.68 -0.06 20.03
N GLU A 381 7.53 0.97 19.96
CA GLU A 381 7.09 2.36 19.84
C GLU A 381 6.30 2.58 18.56
N LEU A 382 6.71 1.97 17.43
CA LEU A 382 6.03 2.13 16.14
C LEU A 382 4.70 1.37 16.06
N PHE A 383 4.68 0.09 16.45
CA PHE A 383 3.55 -0.80 16.14
C PHE A 383 2.61 -1.05 17.33
N TYR A 384 3.06 -0.91 18.57
CA TYR A 384 2.29 -1.35 19.74
C TYR A 384 1.93 -0.23 20.70
N ARG A 385 2.81 0.74 20.94
CA ARG A 385 2.63 1.78 21.96
C ARG A 385 1.28 2.48 21.88
N LYS A 386 0.86 2.90 20.69
CA LYS A 386 -0.39 3.63 20.50
C LYS A 386 -1.66 2.82 20.79
N HIS A 387 -1.54 1.49 20.80
CA HIS A 387 -2.64 0.58 21.09
C HIS A 387 -2.64 0.11 22.53
N GLU A 388 -1.46 -0.08 23.15
CA GLU A 388 -1.32 -0.59 24.51
C GLU A 388 -1.27 0.52 25.56
N SER A 389 -0.76 1.70 25.19
CA SER A 389 -0.57 2.83 26.11
C SER A 389 -0.80 4.16 25.37
N PRO A 390 -2.02 4.41 24.84
CA PRO A 390 -2.31 5.57 23.98
C PRO A 390 -2.04 6.90 24.67
N GLU A 391 -2.18 6.98 26.00
CA GLU A 391 -1.92 8.17 26.81
C GLU A 391 -0.43 8.56 26.86
N THR A 392 0.47 7.62 26.57
CA THR A 392 1.92 7.85 26.49
C THR A 392 2.44 7.83 25.06
N ALA A 393 1.61 7.47 24.10
CA ALA A 393 2.00 7.41 22.69
C ALA A 393 2.43 8.77 22.18
N ARG A 394 3.40 8.78 21.28
CA ARG A 394 3.83 9.98 20.55
C ARG A 394 3.06 10.08 19.24
N GLN A 395 2.77 11.30 18.81
CA GLN A 395 2.13 11.55 17.52
C GLN A 395 3.00 11.03 16.37
N GLU A 396 4.32 11.25 16.49
CA GLU A 396 5.33 10.86 15.52
C GLU A 396 6.66 10.61 16.27
N PRO A 397 6.93 9.37 16.71
CA PRO A 397 8.17 9.07 17.42
C PRO A 397 9.40 9.47 16.61
N ILE A 398 10.38 10.10 17.27
CA ILE A 398 11.61 10.59 16.61
C ILE A 398 12.80 9.76 17.06
N VAL A 399 13.63 9.37 16.10
CA VAL A 399 14.88 8.67 16.35
C VAL A 399 16.09 9.51 15.98
N LEU A 400 17.16 9.37 16.75
CA LEU A 400 18.51 9.75 16.33
C LEU A 400 18.98 8.68 15.33
N ALA A 401 18.89 8.99 14.03
CA ALA A 401 19.20 8.05 12.97
C ALA A 401 20.71 7.81 12.81
N SER A 402 21.49 8.88 12.92
CA SER A 402 22.94 8.83 12.81
C SER A 402 23.59 10.07 13.42
N VAL A 403 24.89 10.02 13.64
CA VAL A 403 25.71 11.16 14.05
C VAL A 403 26.76 11.41 13.00
N LEU A 404 26.70 12.58 12.35
CA LEU A 404 27.70 13.06 11.42
C LEU A 404 28.93 13.52 12.23
N SER A 405 29.97 12.71 12.24
CA SER A 405 31.12 12.86 13.14
C SER A 405 31.82 14.21 12.93
N HIS A 406 31.99 14.94 14.03
CA HIS A 406 32.70 16.22 14.12
C HIS A 406 33.25 16.40 15.54
N ALA A 407 34.22 17.31 15.72
CA ALA A 407 34.78 17.59 17.05
C ALA A 407 33.71 17.93 18.10
N VAL A 408 32.64 18.62 17.73
CA VAL A 408 31.56 19.03 18.62
C VAL A 408 30.76 17.89 19.22
N ASN A 409 30.69 16.75 18.53
CA ASN A 409 29.95 15.56 18.94
C ASN A 409 30.86 14.33 19.17
N ALA A 410 32.18 14.53 19.26
CA ALA A 410 33.15 13.44 19.37
C ALA A 410 32.94 12.54 20.60
N ASN A 411 32.50 13.15 21.71
CA ASN A 411 32.26 12.47 22.99
C ASN A 411 30.79 12.11 23.23
N PHE A 412 29.91 12.30 22.22
CA PHE A 412 28.51 11.92 22.30
C PHE A 412 28.40 10.38 22.29
N GLY A 413 27.88 9.76 23.35
CA GLY A 413 27.88 8.31 23.54
C GLY A 413 26.83 7.61 22.68
N VAL A 414 25.66 8.19 22.50
CA VAL A 414 24.58 7.65 21.65
C VAL A 414 24.91 7.96 20.18
N ARG A 415 25.08 6.94 19.36
CA ARG A 415 25.52 7.13 17.96
C ARG A 415 24.43 6.98 16.91
N ALA A 416 23.47 6.08 17.11
CA ALA A 416 22.37 5.85 16.17
C ALA A 416 21.26 5.00 16.81
N HIS A 417 20.14 4.95 16.13
CA HIS A 417 19.02 4.05 16.42
C HIS A 417 18.41 4.20 17.83
N ALA A 418 18.49 5.40 18.39
CA ALA A 418 17.96 5.71 19.71
C ALA A 418 16.69 6.56 19.61
N LEU A 419 15.66 6.15 20.36
CA LEU A 419 14.41 6.92 20.47
C LEU A 419 14.65 8.17 21.31
N VAL A 420 14.33 9.34 20.76
CA VAL A 420 14.46 10.61 21.45
C VAL A 420 13.30 10.80 22.41
N ASP A 421 13.58 10.94 23.71
CA ASP A 421 12.55 11.17 24.72
C ASP A 421 12.33 12.67 24.96
N ARG A 422 13.41 13.36 25.37
CA ARG A 422 13.37 14.79 25.69
C ARG A 422 14.59 15.53 25.15
N ILE A 423 14.38 16.79 24.81
CA ILE A 423 15.45 17.73 24.54
C ILE A 423 15.20 18.98 25.40
N ASN A 424 16.18 19.38 26.21
CA ASN A 424 16.08 20.51 27.15
C ASN A 424 14.87 20.39 28.10
N GLY A 425 14.49 19.19 28.50
CA GLY A 425 13.31 18.89 29.32
C GLY A 425 11.98 18.87 28.55
N VAL A 426 11.94 19.31 27.32
CA VAL A 426 10.74 19.24 26.46
C VAL A 426 10.57 17.80 25.95
N ARG A 427 9.42 17.18 26.19
CA ARG A 427 9.07 15.90 25.58
C ARG A 427 8.97 16.05 24.07
N ILE A 428 9.58 15.12 23.34
CA ILE A 428 9.55 15.11 21.88
C ILE A 428 8.40 14.18 21.42
N ASP A 429 7.38 14.81 20.85
CA ASP A 429 6.18 14.13 20.35
C ASP A 429 6.19 14.02 18.82
N LYS A 430 6.87 14.93 18.13
CA LYS A 430 7.06 14.98 16.68
C LYS A 430 8.32 15.77 16.29
N LEU A 431 8.68 15.73 14.98
CA LEU A 431 9.90 16.39 14.48
C LEU A 431 9.96 17.89 14.76
N ASP A 432 8.82 18.58 14.70
CA ASP A 432 8.75 20.03 15.01
C ASP A 432 9.17 20.36 16.44
N ASP A 433 8.95 19.41 17.38
CA ASP A 433 9.33 19.59 18.78
C ASP A 433 10.84 19.57 18.95
N VAL A 434 11.56 18.78 18.16
CA VAL A 434 13.03 18.75 18.14
C VAL A 434 13.54 20.14 17.77
N ILE A 435 13.00 20.74 16.72
CA ILE A 435 13.40 22.06 16.24
C ILE A 435 13.12 23.12 17.30
N ARG A 436 11.92 23.11 17.89
CA ARG A 436 11.52 24.05 18.94
C ARG A 436 12.38 23.91 20.20
N ALA A 437 12.68 22.67 20.60
CA ALA A 437 13.46 22.40 21.79
C ALA A 437 14.91 22.86 21.66
N PHE A 438 15.54 22.76 20.48
CA PHE A 438 16.85 23.34 20.23
C PHE A 438 16.83 24.87 20.13
N ALA A 439 15.76 25.45 19.62
CA ALA A 439 15.62 26.90 19.52
C ALA A 439 15.25 27.58 20.86
N GLN A 440 14.87 26.80 21.88
CA GLN A 440 14.46 27.34 23.18
C GLN A 440 15.65 27.92 23.96
N ASP A 441 15.50 29.16 24.43
CA ASP A 441 16.44 29.72 25.41
C ASP A 441 16.21 29.06 26.79
N THR A 442 17.16 28.26 27.21
CA THR A 442 17.15 27.60 28.53
C THR A 442 18.03 28.30 29.57
N GLY A 443 18.73 29.39 29.21
CA GLY A 443 19.75 30.02 30.04
C GLY A 443 20.97 29.14 30.32
N LYS A 444 21.10 27.96 29.63
CA LYS A 444 22.24 27.05 29.77
C LYS A 444 23.09 27.08 28.50
N GLU A 445 24.38 26.83 28.64
CA GLU A 445 25.32 26.77 27.52
C GLU A 445 25.23 25.46 26.74
N GLN A 446 24.61 24.42 27.32
CA GLN A 446 24.46 23.09 26.71
C GLN A 446 23.00 22.76 26.41
N HIS A 447 22.76 22.01 25.34
CA HIS A 447 21.55 21.23 25.14
C HIS A 447 21.68 19.89 25.86
N LEU A 448 20.60 19.48 26.55
CA LEU A 448 20.49 18.17 27.17
C LEU A 448 19.52 17.32 26.37
N LEU A 449 19.98 16.14 25.94
CA LEU A 449 19.18 15.18 25.19
C LEU A 449 19.00 13.90 26.01
N GLN A 450 17.77 13.43 26.13
CA GLN A 450 17.44 12.17 26.81
C GLN A 450 16.88 11.17 25.81
N PHE A 451 17.36 9.94 25.90
CA PHE A 451 16.99 8.85 25.00
C PHE A 451 16.34 7.68 25.75
N GLN A 452 15.48 6.94 25.08
CA GLN A 452 14.92 5.68 25.58
C GLN A 452 15.66 4.48 24.97
N PRO A 453 15.61 3.26 25.61
CA PRO A 453 14.81 2.95 26.81
C PRO A 453 15.50 3.32 28.13
N ASP A 454 16.83 3.49 28.16
CA ASP A 454 17.66 3.55 29.38
C ASP A 454 17.71 4.93 30.01
N HIS A 455 16.95 5.90 29.51
CA HIS A 455 17.01 7.31 29.93
C HIS A 455 18.41 7.91 29.85
N THR A 456 19.25 7.39 28.93
CA THR A 456 20.60 7.92 28.68
C THR A 456 20.53 9.42 28.43
N LEU A 457 21.35 10.18 29.14
CA LEU A 457 21.43 11.62 29.04
C LEU A 457 22.74 12.03 28.38
N GLU A 458 22.65 12.85 27.33
CA GLU A 458 23.77 13.41 26.59
C GLU A 458 23.73 14.94 26.59
N ALA A 459 24.88 15.54 26.48
CA ALA A 459 25.02 17.00 26.44
C ALA A 459 25.75 17.44 25.17
N LEU A 460 25.26 18.52 24.56
CA LEU A 460 25.85 19.13 23.38
C LEU A 460 26.03 20.64 23.61
N ASP A 461 27.25 21.17 23.41
CA ASP A 461 27.52 22.60 23.54
C ASP A 461 26.77 23.37 22.46
N LYS A 462 25.96 24.36 22.84
CA LYS A 462 25.10 25.12 21.92
C LYS A 462 25.92 25.91 20.90
N LYS A 463 26.84 26.71 21.42
CA LYS A 463 27.64 27.63 20.58
C LYS A 463 28.51 26.87 19.61
N ALA A 464 29.21 25.83 20.12
CA ALA A 464 30.05 25.00 19.29
C ALA A 464 29.25 24.24 18.23
N ALA A 465 28.03 23.76 18.53
CA ALA A 465 27.15 23.08 17.58
C ALA A 465 26.66 24.03 16.47
N GLU A 466 26.31 25.26 16.82
CA GLU A 466 25.91 26.28 15.84
C GLU A 466 27.06 26.67 14.92
N GLU A 467 28.25 26.95 15.47
CA GLU A 467 29.45 27.32 14.73
C GLU A 467 29.91 26.17 13.78
N ALA A 468 29.78 24.90 14.20
CA ALA A 468 30.16 23.74 13.41
C ALA A 468 29.15 23.38 12.31
N SER A 469 27.92 23.89 12.36
CA SER A 469 26.82 23.43 11.52
C SER A 469 27.13 23.51 10.02
N ALA A 470 27.65 24.64 9.54
CA ALA A 470 27.96 24.84 8.12
C ALA A 470 29.06 23.90 7.62
N GLU A 471 30.11 23.67 8.44
CA GLU A 471 31.21 22.77 8.12
C GLU A 471 30.73 21.32 8.07
N ILE A 472 29.93 20.87 9.03
CA ILE A 472 29.34 19.54 9.06
C ILE A 472 28.52 19.29 7.81
N LEU A 473 27.56 20.18 7.50
CA LEU A 473 26.70 20.03 6.33
C LEU A 473 27.52 19.93 5.03
N LYS A 474 28.53 20.78 4.88
CA LYS A 474 29.43 20.76 3.72
C LYS A 474 30.21 19.46 3.63
N THR A 475 30.82 19.00 4.73
CA THR A 475 31.62 17.77 4.79
C THR A 475 30.84 16.55 4.38
N TYR A 476 29.56 16.46 4.79
CA TYR A 476 28.71 15.32 4.50
C TYR A 476 27.81 15.50 3.26
N GLY A 477 27.99 16.59 2.49
CA GLY A 477 27.26 16.85 1.26
C GLY A 477 25.76 17.09 1.48
N VAL A 478 25.40 17.69 2.61
CA VAL A 478 24.01 18.01 2.96
C VAL A 478 23.69 19.43 2.50
N ALA A 479 22.75 19.58 1.57
CA ALA A 479 22.39 20.89 1.02
C ALA A 479 21.58 21.75 2.00
N LYS A 480 20.76 21.13 2.85
CA LYS A 480 19.91 21.81 3.85
C LYS A 480 19.91 21.00 5.15
N ASP A 481 19.88 21.69 6.28
CA ASP A 481 19.82 21.06 7.61
C ASP A 481 18.50 20.33 7.89
N ARG A 482 17.48 20.53 7.06
CA ARG A 482 16.13 19.97 7.27
C ARG A 482 15.34 19.77 5.99
N ARG A 483 14.39 18.87 6.10
CA ARG A 483 13.20 18.70 5.25
C ARG A 483 12.02 18.39 6.18
N LEU A 484 10.96 19.23 6.13
CA LEU A 484 9.78 19.16 7.01
C LEU A 484 8.54 18.74 6.24
#